data_05f7fddc9bff969e122ebd3c515d9c2b
#
_entry.id   05f7fddc9bff969e122ebd3c515d9c2b
#
_cell.length_a   1.000
_cell.length_b   1.000
_cell.length_c   1.000
_cell.angle_alpha   90.00
_cell.angle_beta   90.00
_cell.angle_gamma   90.00
#
_symmetry.space_group_name_H-M   'P 1'
#
loop_
_entity.id
_entity.type
_entity.pdbx_description
1 polymer ?
#
loop_
_entity_poly.entity_id
_entity_poly.type
_entity_poly.pdbx_seq_one_letter_code
_entity_poly.pdbx_strand_id
1 'polypeptide(L)'
;MLEHFTAQFPALTEKEARSILGAYLFGGRDAQKKVSSLSGGEKARLVLAELLQSRPNFLVLDEPTNHMDIQAKETLESAFRAYKGTILFVSHDRYFIRQVADAVMIFENQTVMYYPFGYEHYLERKARENQGGSMAAQIRAEEQALIA
;
A
#
# COMPACT_ATOMS: atom_id res chain seq x y z
N MET A 1 -15.61 -13.54 12.67
CA MET A 1 -14.58 -12.50 12.36
C MET A 1 -14.34 -11.58 13.55
N LEU A 2 -15.35 -10.94 14.09
CA LEU A 2 -15.20 -10.04 15.24
C LEU A 2 -14.50 -10.71 16.43
N GLU A 3 -14.95 -11.90 16.84
CA GLU A 3 -14.31 -12.67 17.93
C GLU A 3 -12.83 -12.98 17.64
N HIS A 4 -12.51 -13.31 16.40
CA HIS A 4 -11.14 -13.56 15.97
C HIS A 4 -10.28 -12.28 16.10
N PHE A 5 -10.81 -11.16 15.62
CA PHE A 5 -10.11 -9.87 15.68
C PHE A 5 -9.93 -9.37 17.12
N THR A 6 -10.94 -9.49 17.96
CA THR A 6 -10.85 -9.08 19.38
C THR A 6 -9.92 -10.01 20.18
N ALA A 7 -9.82 -11.30 19.82
CA ALA A 7 -8.87 -12.21 20.44
C ALA A 7 -7.42 -11.84 20.12
N GLN A 8 -7.15 -11.36 18.91
CA GLN A 8 -5.81 -10.88 18.54
C GLN A 8 -5.47 -9.52 19.16
N PHE A 9 -6.46 -8.67 19.36
CA PHE A 9 -6.27 -7.31 19.89
C PHE A 9 -7.10 -7.10 21.16
N PRO A 10 -6.73 -7.77 22.28
CA PRO A 10 -7.54 -7.76 23.50
C PRO A 10 -7.62 -6.39 24.18
N ALA A 11 -6.76 -5.45 23.82
CA ALA A 11 -6.82 -4.07 24.30
C ALA A 11 -7.94 -3.25 23.66
N LEU A 12 -8.51 -3.71 22.54
CA LEU A 12 -9.62 -3.04 21.85
C LEU A 12 -10.95 -3.42 22.49
N THR A 13 -11.81 -2.42 22.68
CA THR A 13 -13.22 -2.67 22.97
C THR A 13 -13.93 -3.25 21.75
N GLU A 14 -15.05 -3.95 21.95
CA GLU A 14 -15.85 -4.46 20.83
C GLU A 14 -16.27 -3.34 19.86
N LYS A 15 -16.59 -2.16 20.39
CA LYS A 15 -16.96 -1.00 19.56
C LYS A 15 -15.80 -0.53 18.68
N GLU A 16 -14.60 -0.47 19.21
CA GLU A 16 -13.39 -0.12 18.45
C GLU A 16 -13.07 -1.18 17.40
N ALA A 17 -13.13 -2.46 17.76
CA ALA A 17 -12.92 -3.56 16.81
C ALA A 17 -13.95 -3.52 15.67
N ARG A 18 -15.22 -3.28 15.95
CA ARG A 18 -16.26 -3.10 14.91
C ARG A 18 -15.99 -1.89 14.03
N SER A 19 -15.54 -0.78 14.60
CA SER A 19 -15.18 0.43 13.85
C SER A 19 -14.02 0.17 12.88
N ILE A 20 -12.98 -0.51 13.34
CA ILE A 20 -11.84 -0.87 12.52
C ILE A 20 -12.25 -1.82 11.39
N LEU A 21 -12.96 -2.90 11.70
CA LEU A 21 -13.46 -3.85 10.70
C LEU A 21 -14.38 -3.16 9.68
N GLY A 22 -15.21 -2.22 10.13
CA GLY A 22 -16.07 -1.41 9.27
C GLY A 22 -15.28 -0.55 8.28
N ALA A 23 -14.16 0.04 8.72
CA ALA A 23 -13.25 0.78 7.86
C ALA A 23 -12.63 -0.09 6.75
N TYR A 24 -12.49 -1.40 6.98
CA TYR A 24 -12.07 -2.39 5.97
C TYR A 24 -13.24 -3.09 5.28
N LEU A 25 -14.42 -2.49 5.27
CA LEU A 25 -15.63 -2.96 4.60
C LEU A 25 -16.25 -4.23 5.22
N PHE A 26 -16.01 -4.48 6.49
CA PHE A 26 -16.66 -5.53 7.28
C PHE A 26 -17.64 -4.91 8.30
N GLY A 27 -18.59 -4.12 7.81
CA GLY A 27 -19.58 -3.46 8.64
C GLY A 27 -20.79 -4.34 8.98
N GLY A 28 -21.50 -4.00 10.04
CA GLY A 28 -22.77 -4.60 10.41
C GLY A 28 -22.72 -6.13 10.55
N ARG A 29 -23.50 -6.84 9.75
CA ARG A 29 -23.59 -8.30 9.78
C ARG A 29 -22.32 -9.00 9.25
N ASP A 30 -21.54 -8.34 8.42
CA ASP A 30 -20.31 -8.93 7.85
C ASP A 30 -19.27 -9.19 8.92
N ALA A 31 -19.21 -8.36 9.97
CA ALA A 31 -18.34 -8.58 11.12
C ALA A 31 -18.63 -9.90 11.87
N GLN A 32 -19.82 -10.45 11.73
CA GLN A 32 -20.24 -11.71 12.37
C GLN A 32 -19.96 -12.96 11.54
N LYS A 33 -19.57 -12.81 10.27
CA LYS A 33 -19.21 -13.94 9.41
C LYS A 33 -18.07 -14.75 10.04
N LYS A 34 -18.11 -16.07 9.81
CA LYS A 34 -16.99 -16.93 10.17
C LYS A 34 -15.81 -16.65 9.25
N VAL A 35 -14.60 -16.61 9.78
CA VAL A 35 -13.37 -16.42 8.97
C VAL A 35 -13.25 -17.48 7.87
N SER A 36 -13.66 -18.72 8.17
CA SER A 36 -13.68 -19.83 7.22
C SER A 36 -14.60 -19.62 6.01
N SER A 37 -15.64 -18.79 6.16
CA SER A 37 -16.62 -18.52 5.09
C SER A 37 -16.27 -17.33 4.21
N LEU A 38 -15.18 -16.63 4.50
CA LEU A 38 -14.72 -15.48 3.72
C LEU A 38 -14.19 -15.92 2.35
N SER A 39 -14.44 -15.11 1.33
CA SER A 39 -13.78 -15.24 0.03
C SER A 39 -12.27 -14.97 0.11
N GLY A 40 -11.51 -15.32 -0.91
CA GLY A 40 -10.08 -15.04 -0.98
C GLY A 40 -9.77 -13.55 -0.82
N GLY A 41 -10.50 -12.68 -1.50
CA GLY A 41 -10.36 -11.23 -1.38
C GLY A 41 -10.74 -10.68 0.00
N GLU A 42 -11.80 -11.20 0.60
CA GLU A 42 -12.20 -10.85 1.97
C GLU A 42 -11.14 -11.29 3.00
N LYS A 43 -10.58 -12.50 2.86
CA LYS A 43 -9.48 -12.96 3.71
C LYS A 43 -8.26 -12.06 3.60
N ALA A 44 -7.84 -11.71 2.38
CA ALA A 44 -6.72 -10.81 2.15
C ALA A 44 -6.95 -9.45 2.81
N ARG A 45 -8.14 -8.90 2.71
CA ARG A 45 -8.54 -7.63 3.33
C ARG A 45 -8.51 -7.71 4.87
N LEU A 46 -8.96 -8.82 5.45
CA LEU A 46 -8.89 -9.05 6.89
C LEU A 46 -7.44 -9.15 7.37
N VAL A 47 -6.59 -9.91 6.69
CA VAL A 47 -5.16 -10.03 7.01
C VAL A 47 -4.47 -8.66 6.97
N LEU A 48 -4.78 -7.83 5.98
CA LEU A 48 -4.25 -6.47 5.90
C LEU A 48 -4.72 -5.59 7.07
N ALA A 49 -5.99 -5.69 7.46
CA ALA A 49 -6.51 -5.00 8.64
C ALA A 49 -5.76 -5.41 9.91
N GLU A 50 -5.50 -6.68 10.10
CA GLU A 50 -4.75 -7.22 11.24
C GLU A 50 -3.29 -6.77 11.24
N LEU A 51 -2.61 -6.83 10.10
CA LEU A 51 -1.23 -6.38 9.95
C LEU A 51 -1.08 -4.89 10.25
N LEU A 52 -1.95 -4.05 9.71
CA LEU A 52 -1.89 -2.61 9.93
C LEU A 52 -2.29 -2.24 11.37
N GLN A 53 -3.21 -2.96 11.98
CA GLN A 53 -3.60 -2.77 13.38
C GLN A 53 -2.48 -3.16 14.35
N SER A 54 -1.67 -4.15 14.02
CA SER A 54 -0.51 -4.56 14.84
C SER A 54 0.61 -3.51 14.86
N ARG A 55 0.56 -2.53 13.96
CA ARG A 55 1.47 -1.37 13.86
C ARG A 55 2.96 -1.74 13.87
N PRO A 56 3.43 -2.67 13.04
CA PRO A 56 4.85 -2.94 12.92
C PRO A 56 5.57 -1.72 12.34
N ASN A 57 6.87 -1.60 12.60
CA ASN A 57 7.67 -0.50 12.04
C ASN A 57 7.91 -0.65 10.54
N PHE A 58 7.91 -1.88 10.04
CA PHE A 58 8.20 -2.21 8.65
C PHE A 58 7.30 -3.35 8.17
N LEU A 59 6.65 -3.14 7.03
CA LEU A 59 5.80 -4.12 6.34
C LEU A 59 6.35 -4.41 4.95
N VAL A 60 6.34 -5.69 4.57
CA VAL A 60 6.62 -6.14 3.20
C VAL A 60 5.37 -6.81 2.65
N LEU A 61 4.87 -6.32 1.53
CA LEU A 61 3.64 -6.81 0.91
C LEU A 61 3.87 -7.09 -0.57
N ASP A 62 3.39 -8.23 -1.03
CA ASP A 62 3.43 -8.64 -2.43
C ASP A 62 2.02 -8.57 -3.02
N GLU A 63 1.84 -7.73 -4.05
CA GLU A 63 0.56 -7.51 -4.73
C GLU A 63 -0.64 -7.28 -3.78
N PRO A 64 -0.57 -6.29 -2.87
CA PRO A 64 -1.58 -6.12 -1.82
C PRO A 64 -3.00 -5.81 -2.34
N THR A 65 -3.13 -5.29 -3.56
CA THR A 65 -4.42 -4.97 -4.19
C THR A 65 -4.99 -6.11 -5.03
N ASN A 66 -4.28 -7.23 -5.12
CA ASN A 66 -4.69 -8.35 -5.97
C ASN A 66 -6.07 -8.90 -5.54
N HIS A 67 -6.94 -9.17 -6.51
CA HIS A 67 -8.32 -9.64 -6.30
C HIS A 67 -9.23 -8.68 -5.48
N MET A 68 -8.87 -7.41 -5.38
CA MET A 68 -9.70 -6.39 -4.74
C MET A 68 -10.54 -5.62 -5.76
N ASP A 69 -11.78 -5.31 -5.40
CA ASP A 69 -12.61 -4.34 -6.11
C ASP A 69 -12.15 -2.91 -5.84
N ILE A 70 -12.72 -1.94 -6.54
CA ILE A 70 -12.36 -0.52 -6.44
C ILE A 70 -12.50 -0.01 -5.00
N GLN A 71 -13.60 -0.33 -4.35
CA GLN A 71 -13.89 0.14 -3.00
C GLN A 71 -12.88 -0.42 -1.96
N ALA A 72 -12.49 -1.69 -2.09
CA ALA A 72 -11.46 -2.28 -1.25
C ALA A 72 -10.08 -1.66 -1.49
N LYS A 73 -9.74 -1.33 -2.73
CA LYS A 73 -8.49 -0.62 -3.07
C LYS A 73 -8.44 0.78 -2.46
N GLU A 74 -9.52 1.57 -2.56
CA GLU A 74 -9.61 2.90 -1.94
C GLU A 74 -9.46 2.85 -0.42
N THR A 75 -10.05 1.83 0.21
CA THR A 75 -9.88 1.56 1.63
C THR A 75 -8.41 1.29 1.98
N LEU A 76 -7.74 0.47 1.20
CA LEU A 76 -6.32 0.15 1.40
C LEU A 76 -5.42 1.37 1.16
N GLU A 77 -5.69 2.18 0.15
CA GLU A 77 -4.99 3.46 -0.09
C GLU A 77 -5.06 4.36 1.12
N SER A 78 -6.25 4.53 1.69
CA SER A 78 -6.47 5.35 2.88
C SER A 78 -5.69 4.80 4.09
N ALA A 79 -5.70 3.48 4.28
CA ALA A 79 -4.98 2.81 5.35
C ALA A 79 -3.44 2.95 5.20
N PHE A 80 -2.91 2.83 3.99
CA PHE A 80 -1.48 3.01 3.72
C PHE A 80 -1.03 4.45 3.98
N ARG A 81 -1.83 5.44 3.56
CA ARG A 81 -1.53 6.86 3.83
C ARG A 81 -1.54 7.20 5.33
N ALA A 82 -2.40 6.55 6.10
CA ALA A 82 -2.49 6.73 7.55
C ALA A 82 -1.41 5.98 8.33
N TYR A 83 -0.77 4.99 7.73
CA TYR A 83 0.25 4.17 8.38
C TYR A 83 1.51 4.97 8.68
N LYS A 84 2.05 4.84 9.90
CA LYS A 84 3.19 5.63 10.37
C LYS A 84 4.55 4.95 10.20
N GLY A 85 4.57 3.66 9.90
CA GLY A 85 5.79 2.91 9.63
C GLY A 85 6.18 2.96 8.15
N THR A 86 7.13 2.12 7.78
CA THR A 86 7.58 1.96 6.39
C THR A 86 6.89 0.76 5.75
N ILE A 87 6.36 0.94 4.55
CA ILE A 87 5.78 -0.13 3.74
C ILE A 87 6.62 -0.30 2.47
N LEU A 88 7.15 -1.50 2.28
CA LEU A 88 7.71 -1.93 1.00
C LEU A 88 6.70 -2.86 0.32
N PHE A 89 6.25 -2.50 -0.86
CA PHE A 89 5.30 -3.34 -1.59
C PHE A 89 5.67 -3.48 -3.06
N VAL A 90 5.31 -4.62 -3.63
CA VAL A 90 5.39 -4.89 -5.07
C VAL A 90 3.99 -4.83 -5.64
N SER A 91 3.77 -4.07 -6.69
CA SER A 91 2.48 -3.98 -7.37
C SER A 91 2.64 -3.72 -8.86
N HIS A 92 1.72 -4.29 -9.66
CA HIS A 92 1.52 -3.97 -11.07
C HIS A 92 0.37 -2.96 -11.26
N ASP A 93 -0.33 -2.62 -10.20
CA ASP A 93 -1.39 -1.61 -10.20
C ASP A 93 -0.78 -0.20 -10.17
N ARG A 94 -0.60 0.37 -11.37
CA ARG A 94 0.02 1.69 -11.54
C ARG A 94 -0.77 2.81 -10.85
N TYR A 95 -2.09 2.69 -10.82
CA TYR A 95 -2.93 3.67 -10.14
C TYR A 95 -2.67 3.63 -8.63
N PHE A 96 -2.66 2.45 -8.04
CA PHE A 96 -2.35 2.27 -6.62
C PHE A 96 -0.95 2.80 -6.26
N ILE A 97 0.07 2.47 -7.06
CA ILE A 97 1.44 2.98 -6.87
C ILE A 97 1.44 4.52 -6.86
N ARG A 98 0.77 5.16 -7.80
CA ARG A 98 0.65 6.63 -7.87
C ARG A 98 0.04 7.23 -6.61
N GLN A 99 -0.96 6.57 -6.05
CA GLN A 99 -1.70 7.09 -4.90
C GLN A 99 -0.94 6.97 -3.58
N VAL A 100 -0.10 5.95 -3.41
CA VAL A 100 0.45 5.60 -2.10
C VAL A 100 1.98 5.61 -2.01
N ALA A 101 2.72 5.46 -3.12
CA ALA A 101 4.16 5.38 -3.09
C ALA A 101 4.82 6.76 -3.00
N ASP A 102 5.65 6.97 -1.98
CA ASP A 102 6.48 8.16 -1.83
C ASP A 102 7.79 8.04 -2.62
N ALA A 103 8.28 6.81 -2.79
CA ALA A 103 9.49 6.49 -3.53
C ALA A 103 9.29 5.17 -4.28
N VAL A 104 10.12 4.93 -5.30
CA VAL A 104 10.06 3.70 -6.09
C VAL A 104 11.42 3.05 -6.22
N MET A 105 11.43 1.71 -6.22
CA MET A 105 12.59 0.89 -6.56
C MET A 105 12.35 0.26 -7.93
N ILE A 106 13.27 0.47 -8.84
CA ILE A 106 13.15 0.06 -10.24
C ILE A 106 14.17 -1.02 -10.52
N PHE A 107 13.67 -2.15 -11.00
CA PHE A 107 14.48 -3.31 -11.38
C PHE A 107 14.60 -3.35 -12.90
N GLU A 108 15.71 -2.87 -13.41
CA GLU A 108 16.03 -2.89 -14.86
C GLU A 108 17.47 -3.33 -15.07
N ASN A 109 17.73 -4.09 -16.14
CA ASN A 109 19.08 -4.49 -16.57
C ASN A 109 19.93 -5.14 -15.46
N GLN A 110 19.33 -6.04 -14.67
CA GLN A 110 19.98 -6.73 -13.54
C GLN A 110 20.48 -5.79 -12.43
N THR A 111 19.98 -4.58 -12.40
CA THR A 111 20.29 -3.58 -11.37
C THR A 111 19.02 -3.11 -10.67
N VAL A 112 19.20 -2.55 -9.48
CA VAL A 112 18.12 -1.92 -8.71
C VAL A 112 18.46 -0.45 -8.55
N MET A 113 17.57 0.41 -8.99
CA MET A 113 17.67 1.85 -8.81
C MET A 113 16.64 2.32 -7.79
N TYR A 114 17.10 2.97 -6.73
CA TYR A 114 16.24 3.67 -5.79
C TYR A 114 15.94 5.07 -6.30
N TYR A 115 14.65 5.39 -6.41
CA TYR A 115 14.17 6.69 -6.85
C TYR A 115 13.32 7.34 -5.75
N PRO A 116 13.83 8.37 -5.04
CA PRO A 116 13.21 8.92 -3.83
C PRO A 116 12.02 9.85 -4.10
N PHE A 117 11.61 9.97 -5.35
CA PHE A 117 10.46 10.76 -5.78
C PHE A 117 9.30 9.85 -6.17
N GLY A 118 8.09 10.35 -6.19
CA GLY A 118 6.90 9.57 -6.52
C GLY A 118 6.92 9.00 -7.95
N TYR A 119 6.02 8.07 -8.22
CA TYR A 119 5.95 7.35 -9.49
C TYR A 119 5.68 8.26 -10.70
N GLU A 120 4.89 9.32 -10.54
CA GLU A 120 4.66 10.30 -11.61
C GLU A 120 5.96 10.98 -12.05
N HIS A 121 6.75 11.42 -11.10
CA HIS A 121 8.03 12.06 -11.39
C HIS A 121 8.99 11.10 -12.12
N TYR A 122 8.99 9.82 -11.75
CA TYR A 122 9.74 8.79 -12.48
C TYR A 122 9.28 8.66 -13.95
N LEU A 123 7.97 8.65 -14.20
CA LEU A 123 7.43 8.56 -15.56
C LEU A 123 7.78 9.79 -16.40
N GLU A 124 7.69 10.97 -15.82
CA GLU A 124 8.08 12.21 -16.49
C GLU A 124 9.57 12.20 -16.86
N ARG A 125 10.41 11.78 -15.91
CA ARG A 125 11.83 11.63 -16.16
C ARG A 125 12.11 10.66 -17.31
N LYS A 126 11.51 9.47 -17.28
CA LYS A 126 11.69 8.44 -18.32
C LYS A 126 11.22 8.95 -19.70
N ALA A 127 10.12 9.69 -19.74
CA ALA A 127 9.62 10.31 -20.96
C ALA A 127 10.61 11.34 -21.53
N ARG A 128 11.23 12.16 -20.68
CA ARG A 128 12.23 13.17 -21.09
C ARG A 128 13.55 12.53 -21.52
N GLU A 129 14.00 11.46 -20.86
CA GLU A 129 15.18 10.70 -21.27
C GLU A 129 15.04 10.10 -22.68
N ASN A 130 13.84 9.67 -23.04
CA ASN A 130 13.52 9.16 -24.37
C ASN A 130 13.47 10.24 -25.45
N GLN A 131 13.35 11.52 -25.10
CA GLN A 131 13.25 12.64 -26.02
C GLN A 131 14.58 13.35 -26.35
N GLY A 132 15.68 13.04 -25.65
CA GLY A 132 17.00 13.58 -25.98
C GLY A 132 18.02 13.56 -24.82
N GLY A 133 19.20 13.07 -25.11
CA GLY A 133 20.27 12.86 -24.10
C GLY A 133 20.82 14.11 -23.38
N SER A 134 20.60 15.32 -23.90
CA SER A 134 21.03 16.59 -23.27
C SER A 134 20.13 16.98 -22.08
N MET A 135 18.86 16.69 -22.17
CA MET A 135 17.88 17.01 -21.13
C MET A 135 17.98 16.04 -19.93
N ALA A 136 18.39 14.79 -20.18
CA ALA A 136 18.61 13.80 -19.13
C ALA A 136 19.75 14.20 -18.16
N ALA A 137 20.79 14.86 -18.65
CA ALA A 137 21.89 15.34 -17.83
C ALA A 137 21.46 16.48 -16.91
N GLN A 138 20.61 17.40 -17.40
CA GLN A 138 20.08 18.49 -16.59
C GLN A 138 19.15 17.98 -15.47
N ILE A 139 18.28 17.02 -15.77
CA ILE A 139 17.38 16.45 -14.79
C ILE A 139 18.15 15.73 -13.68
N ARG A 140 19.19 14.96 -14.01
CA ARG A 140 20.05 14.30 -13.01
C ARG A 140 20.72 15.31 -12.10
N ALA A 141 21.15 16.44 -12.64
CA ALA A 141 21.76 17.50 -11.83
C ALA A 141 20.76 18.16 -10.88
N GLU A 142 19.54 18.42 -11.35
CA GLU A 142 18.44 18.96 -10.52
C GLU A 142 18.03 17.98 -9.41
N GLU A 143 17.91 16.69 -9.72
CA GLU A 143 17.59 15.66 -8.75
C GLU A 143 18.68 15.51 -7.68
N GLN A 144 19.95 15.55 -8.06
CA GLN A 144 21.06 15.50 -7.12
C GLN A 144 21.08 16.72 -6.19
N ALA A 145 20.72 17.89 -6.69
CA ALA A 145 20.60 19.10 -5.88
C ALA A 145 19.46 19.03 -4.86
N LEU A 146 18.36 18.32 -5.20
CA LEU A 146 17.22 18.12 -4.29
C LEU A 146 17.49 17.07 -3.20
N ILE A 147 18.39 16.13 -3.44
CA ILE A 147 18.78 15.07 -2.48
C ILE A 147 19.87 15.57 -1.52
N ALA A 148 20.66 16.52 -1.96
CA ALA A 148 21.69 17.14 -1.13
C ALA A 148 21.08 18.17 -0.18
#